data_b7d806f8ee8fcace16ee0861f2dc86c4
#
_entry.id   b7d806f8ee8fcace16ee0861f2dc86c4
#
_cell.length_a   1.000
_cell.length_b   1.000
_cell.length_c   1.000
_cell.angle_alpha   90.00
_cell.angle_beta   90.00
_cell.angle_gamma   90.00
#
_symmetry.space_group_name_H-M   'P 1'
#
loop_
_entity.id
_entity.type
_entity.pdbx_description
1 polymer ?
#
loop_
_entity_poly.entity_id
_entity_poly.type
_entity_poly.pdbx_seq_one_letter_code
_entity_poly.pdbx_strand_id
1 'polypeptide(L)'
;TEAQTSDSSEVSDIDASDETVSDVTVRIAALKGPTAMGMTKLMDDAETSDYGYDFTISAAVDEISPMVVQGTADIICVPANLGSVLYNKTEGAVEVLAVNTLGVLYICENGGTVSTVEDLRGKTIYASGKGATPEYALNYILTQNGIDPENDVTIEWKSEHAECVAALLEDE
;
A
#
# COMPACT_ATOMS: atom_id res chain seq x y z
N THR A 1 -56.03 46.25 11.24
CA THR A 1 -56.43 45.43 12.39
C THR A 1 -55.92 44.02 12.18
N GLU A 2 -54.94 43.69 13.01
CA GLU A 2 -54.67 42.41 13.67
C GLU A 2 -54.31 41.21 12.78
N ALA A 3 -53.40 40.36 13.09
CA ALA A 3 -52.41 40.23 14.21
C ALA A 3 -51.36 39.20 13.73
N GLN A 4 -50.16 39.43 14.14
CA GLN A 4 -49.07 38.45 14.07
C GLN A 4 -49.33 37.31 15.04
N THR A 5 -49.01 36.08 14.63
CA THR A 5 -48.55 35.04 15.53
C THR A 5 -47.29 34.42 14.99
N SER A 6 -46.21 34.68 15.70
CA SER A 6 -44.94 34.06 15.57
C SER A 6 -45.03 32.63 16.11
N ASP A 7 -44.70 31.68 15.26
CA ASP A 7 -44.40 30.32 15.70
C ASP A 7 -42.89 30.17 15.76
N SER A 8 -42.35 30.17 16.98
CA SER A 8 -40.96 29.85 17.26
C SER A 8 -40.83 28.35 17.38
N SER A 9 -40.41 27.69 16.31
CA SER A 9 -39.95 26.32 16.39
C SER A 9 -38.63 26.27 17.19
N GLU A 10 -38.71 25.72 18.38
CA GLU A 10 -37.56 25.32 19.17
C GLU A 10 -36.71 24.36 18.39
N VAL A 11 -35.53 24.82 17.99
CA VAL A 11 -34.44 23.95 17.54
C VAL A 11 -33.95 23.24 18.81
N SER A 12 -34.31 21.98 18.97
CA SER A 12 -33.75 21.13 20.00
C SER A 12 -32.24 21.06 19.78
N ASP A 13 -31.49 21.60 20.74
CA ASP A 13 -30.05 21.39 20.86
C ASP A 13 -29.79 19.88 20.82
N ILE A 14 -29.18 19.43 19.75
CA ILE A 14 -28.53 18.11 19.69
C ILE A 14 -27.32 18.29 20.60
N ASP A 15 -27.43 17.76 21.80
CA ASP A 15 -26.32 17.56 22.72
C ASP A 15 -25.27 16.69 21.95
N ALA A 16 -24.34 17.36 21.31
CA ALA A 16 -23.12 16.74 20.82
C ALA A 16 -22.36 16.35 22.09
N SER A 17 -22.58 15.12 22.56
CA SER A 17 -21.75 14.52 23.58
C SER A 17 -20.30 14.69 23.09
N ASP A 18 -19.58 15.49 23.86
CA ASP A 18 -18.12 15.69 23.78
C ASP A 18 -17.46 14.35 24.13
N GLU A 19 -17.54 13.38 23.17
CA GLU A 19 -16.68 12.23 23.18
C GLU A 19 -15.29 12.76 22.92
N THR A 20 -14.51 12.88 23.97
CA THR A 20 -13.14 13.34 23.91
C THR A 20 -12.40 12.46 22.88
N VAL A 21 -11.86 13.09 21.86
CA VAL A 21 -11.14 12.49 20.72
C VAL A 21 -10.05 11.49 21.16
N SER A 22 -9.67 11.50 22.43
CA SER A 22 -8.67 10.63 23.05
C SER A 22 -9.07 9.15 23.18
N ASP A 23 -10.33 8.77 22.99
CA ASP A 23 -10.79 7.38 23.18
C ASP A 23 -10.80 6.57 21.87
N VAL A 24 -10.53 7.20 20.74
CA VAL A 24 -10.48 6.52 19.43
C VAL A 24 -9.06 6.09 19.11
N THR A 25 -8.87 4.78 18.90
CA THR A 25 -7.61 4.22 18.39
C THR A 25 -7.81 3.79 16.94
N VAL A 26 -7.03 4.38 16.02
CA VAL A 26 -7.01 4.02 14.60
C VAL A 26 -5.98 2.92 14.37
N ARG A 27 -6.43 1.74 13.94
CA ARG A 27 -5.58 0.57 13.67
C ARG A 27 -5.15 0.57 12.22
N ILE A 28 -3.84 0.66 11.98
CA ILE A 28 -3.27 0.81 10.65
C ILE A 28 -2.30 -0.34 10.38
N ALA A 29 -2.55 -1.11 9.32
CA ALA A 29 -1.66 -2.17 8.89
C ALA A 29 -0.97 -1.82 7.57
N ALA A 30 0.32 -2.08 7.45
CA ALA A 30 1.10 -1.79 6.26
C ALA A 30 2.04 -2.92 5.88
N LEU A 31 2.26 -3.09 4.57
CA LEU A 31 3.31 -3.98 4.08
C LEU A 31 4.68 -3.35 4.30
N LYS A 32 5.62 -4.16 4.77
CA LYS A 32 7.04 -3.81 4.89
C LYS A 32 7.59 -3.35 3.54
N GLY A 33 8.29 -2.25 3.53
CA GLY A 33 8.84 -1.63 2.34
C GLY A 33 8.16 -0.31 1.98
N PRO A 34 8.03 0.04 0.68
CA PRO A 34 7.56 1.36 0.24
C PRO A 34 6.21 1.77 0.81
N THR A 35 5.27 0.86 0.95
CA THR A 35 3.94 1.12 1.50
C THR A 35 3.99 1.59 2.96
N ALA A 36 4.83 0.97 3.80
CA ALA A 36 5.05 1.42 5.17
C ALA A 36 5.92 2.69 5.23
N MET A 37 6.91 2.81 4.34
CA MET A 37 7.76 4.01 4.28
C MET A 37 6.98 5.30 4.03
N GLY A 38 5.91 5.23 3.23
CA GLY A 38 5.02 6.38 3.00
C GLY A 38 4.28 6.86 4.24
N MET A 39 4.31 6.09 5.33
CA MET A 39 3.63 6.41 6.58
C MET A 39 4.56 6.85 7.71
N THR A 40 5.87 6.90 7.49
CA THR A 40 6.86 7.20 8.54
C THR A 40 6.59 8.53 9.25
N LYS A 41 6.14 9.55 8.49
CA LYS A 41 5.79 10.84 9.11
C LYS A 41 4.57 10.73 10.03
N LEU A 42 3.54 9.97 9.64
CA LEU A 42 2.38 9.73 10.49
C LEU A 42 2.76 8.93 11.75
N MET A 43 3.67 7.95 11.62
CA MET A 43 4.16 7.19 12.77
C MET A 43 4.92 8.07 13.76
N ASP A 44 5.74 9.00 13.26
CA ASP A 44 6.46 9.99 14.09
C ASP A 44 5.48 10.94 14.79
N ASP A 45 4.52 11.50 14.05
CA ASP A 45 3.53 12.42 14.59
C ASP A 45 2.55 11.74 15.58
N ALA A 46 2.32 10.45 15.45
CA ALA A 46 1.43 9.67 16.29
C ALA A 46 1.87 9.68 17.78
N GLU A 47 3.18 9.79 18.05
CA GLU A 47 3.73 9.82 19.41
C GLU A 47 3.25 11.07 20.21
N THR A 48 2.87 12.14 19.50
CA THR A 48 2.45 13.41 20.09
C THR A 48 1.02 13.80 19.72
N SER A 49 0.29 12.91 19.07
CA SER A 49 -1.09 13.13 18.62
C SER A 49 -2.09 12.98 19.77
N ASP A 50 -3.18 13.73 19.69
CA ASP A 50 -4.33 13.56 20.57
C ASP A 50 -5.13 12.29 20.21
N TYR A 51 -4.88 11.68 19.04
CA TYR A 51 -5.50 10.43 18.60
C TYR A 51 -4.62 9.24 18.94
N GLY A 52 -5.21 8.11 19.33
CA GLY A 52 -4.53 6.84 19.46
C GLY A 52 -4.27 6.22 18.09
N TYR A 53 -3.07 5.67 17.90
CA TYR A 53 -2.73 4.91 16.70
C TYR A 53 -2.11 3.57 17.09
N ASP A 54 -2.49 2.50 16.37
CA ASP A 54 -1.89 1.17 16.48
C ASP A 54 -1.38 0.74 15.11
N PHE A 55 -0.06 0.51 14.99
CA PHE A 55 0.58 0.19 13.72
C PHE A 55 1.04 -1.26 13.68
N THR A 56 0.59 -1.98 12.66
CA THR A 56 1.04 -3.34 12.34
C THR A 56 1.81 -3.33 11.02
N ILE A 57 3.07 -3.79 11.04
CA ILE A 57 3.88 -3.97 9.82
C ILE A 57 4.05 -5.46 9.54
N SER A 58 3.60 -5.90 8.37
CA SER A 58 3.70 -7.28 7.93
C SER A 58 4.55 -7.43 6.68
N ALA A 59 5.19 -8.57 6.51
CA ALA A 59 5.99 -8.89 5.33
C ALA A 59 5.14 -9.42 4.17
N ALA A 60 3.98 -9.99 4.45
CA ALA A 60 3.15 -10.71 3.47
C ALA A 60 1.78 -10.07 3.25
N VAL A 61 1.34 -10.04 1.99
CA VAL A 61 0.03 -9.49 1.57
C VAL A 61 -1.14 -10.27 2.14
N ASP A 62 -0.99 -11.58 2.26
CA ASP A 62 -2.01 -12.51 2.76
C ASP A 62 -2.25 -12.38 4.27
N GLU A 63 -1.34 -11.75 5.01
CA GLU A 63 -1.55 -11.39 6.40
C GLU A 63 -2.37 -10.10 6.56
N ILE A 64 -2.17 -9.11 5.69
CA ILE A 64 -2.82 -7.79 5.79
C ILE A 64 -4.21 -7.78 5.16
N SER A 65 -4.38 -8.42 4.01
CA SER A 65 -5.65 -8.38 3.28
C SER A 65 -6.87 -8.86 4.10
N PRO A 66 -6.77 -9.90 4.94
CA PRO A 66 -7.87 -10.30 5.81
C PRO A 66 -8.20 -9.27 6.90
N MET A 67 -7.25 -8.46 7.34
CA MET A 67 -7.43 -7.57 8.49
C MET A 67 -8.51 -6.52 8.25
N VAL A 68 -8.57 -5.94 7.05
CA VAL A 68 -9.61 -4.96 6.71
C VAL A 68 -10.97 -5.63 6.55
N VAL A 69 -11.02 -6.83 5.98
CA VAL A 69 -12.28 -7.57 5.79
C VAL A 69 -12.85 -8.06 7.12
N GLN A 70 -11.98 -8.41 8.07
CA GLN A 70 -12.35 -8.84 9.42
C GLN A 70 -12.60 -7.69 10.38
N GLY A 71 -12.32 -6.44 9.97
CA GLY A 71 -12.44 -5.27 10.83
C GLY A 71 -11.40 -5.22 11.95
N THR A 72 -10.24 -5.89 11.79
CA THR A 72 -9.12 -5.83 12.74
C THR A 72 -8.12 -4.72 12.42
N ALA A 73 -8.21 -4.13 11.23
CA ALA A 73 -7.55 -2.88 10.85
C ALA A 73 -8.58 -1.93 10.23
N ASP A 74 -8.45 -0.65 10.50
CA ASP A 74 -9.32 0.41 9.98
C ASP A 74 -8.75 0.95 8.67
N ILE A 75 -7.42 1.00 8.55
CA ILE A 75 -6.70 1.44 7.36
C ILE A 75 -5.63 0.40 7.03
N ILE A 76 -5.48 0.10 5.74
CA ILE A 76 -4.38 -0.74 5.26
C ILE A 76 -3.59 -0.03 4.15
N CYS A 77 -2.26 -0.18 4.17
CA CYS A 77 -1.37 0.29 3.13
C CYS A 77 -0.86 -0.89 2.32
N VAL A 78 -1.32 -0.99 1.09
CA VAL A 78 -1.10 -2.12 0.20
C VAL A 78 -0.77 -1.65 -1.22
N PRO A 79 -0.21 -2.51 -2.09
CA PRO A 79 -0.05 -2.18 -3.51
C PRO A 79 -1.38 -1.77 -4.16
N ALA A 80 -1.33 -0.77 -5.05
CA ALA A 80 -2.53 -0.15 -5.63
C ALA A 80 -3.47 -1.15 -6.33
N ASN A 81 -2.93 -2.17 -7.01
CA ASN A 81 -3.72 -3.23 -7.63
C ASN A 81 -4.53 -4.03 -6.60
N LEU A 82 -3.98 -4.25 -5.41
CA LEU A 82 -4.68 -4.97 -4.35
C LEU A 82 -5.85 -4.14 -3.80
N GLY A 83 -5.72 -2.82 -3.75
CA GLY A 83 -6.83 -1.92 -3.39
C GLY A 83 -8.05 -2.16 -4.29
N SER A 84 -7.85 -2.26 -5.62
CA SER A 84 -8.95 -2.54 -6.54
C SER A 84 -9.52 -3.97 -6.38
N VAL A 85 -8.67 -4.95 -6.08
CA VAL A 85 -9.12 -6.33 -5.80
C VAL A 85 -9.98 -6.38 -4.54
N LEU A 86 -9.56 -5.69 -3.49
CA LEU A 86 -10.33 -5.63 -2.23
C LEU A 86 -11.65 -4.88 -2.43
N TYR A 87 -11.65 -3.75 -3.13
CA TYR A 87 -12.87 -3.03 -3.48
C TYR A 87 -13.90 -3.93 -4.17
N ASN A 88 -13.46 -4.69 -5.18
CA ASN A 88 -14.34 -5.59 -5.90
C ASN A 88 -14.82 -6.77 -5.03
N LYS A 89 -13.93 -7.37 -4.24
CA LYS A 89 -14.27 -8.51 -3.37
C LYS A 89 -15.19 -8.15 -2.21
N THR A 90 -15.13 -6.90 -1.75
CA THR A 90 -15.98 -6.40 -0.65
C THR A 90 -17.21 -5.64 -1.17
N GLU A 91 -17.47 -5.68 -2.48
CA GLU A 91 -18.59 -4.98 -3.12
C GLU A 91 -18.62 -3.47 -2.81
N GLY A 92 -17.43 -2.87 -2.72
CA GLY A 92 -17.29 -1.44 -2.43
C GLY A 92 -17.28 -1.07 -0.94
N ALA A 93 -17.14 -2.05 -0.03
CA ALA A 93 -17.07 -1.76 1.40
C ALA A 93 -15.73 -1.15 1.85
N VAL A 94 -14.71 -1.15 0.98
CA VAL A 94 -13.44 -0.44 1.20
C VAL A 94 -13.30 0.74 0.26
N GLU A 95 -12.66 1.82 0.72
CA GLU A 95 -12.39 3.00 -0.09
C GLU A 95 -10.88 3.25 -0.18
N VAL A 96 -10.44 3.78 -1.32
CA VAL A 96 -9.06 4.24 -1.50
C VAL A 96 -8.97 5.69 -1.02
N LEU A 97 -8.29 5.91 0.09
CA LEU A 97 -8.13 7.25 0.68
C LEU A 97 -7.05 8.06 -0.01
N ALA A 98 -5.90 7.43 -0.31
CA ALA A 98 -4.76 8.10 -0.91
C ALA A 98 -3.79 7.11 -1.56
N VAL A 99 -2.93 7.63 -2.43
CA VAL A 99 -1.70 6.97 -2.87
C VAL A 99 -0.56 7.59 -2.06
N ASN A 100 -0.03 6.83 -1.10
CA ASN A 100 0.94 7.35 -0.13
C ASN A 100 2.39 7.34 -0.63
N THR A 101 2.70 6.58 -1.69
CA THR A 101 4.06 6.43 -2.22
C THR A 101 4.03 6.28 -3.74
N LEU A 102 4.88 7.00 -4.45
CA LEU A 102 5.01 6.97 -5.91
C LEU A 102 6.46 6.68 -6.33
N GLY A 103 6.64 6.00 -7.49
CA GLY A 103 7.94 5.82 -8.13
C GLY A 103 8.92 4.97 -7.30
N VAL A 104 8.48 3.81 -6.82
CA VAL A 104 9.19 2.99 -5.84
C VAL A 104 9.94 1.78 -6.44
N LEU A 105 9.83 1.54 -7.74
CA LEU A 105 10.44 0.37 -8.40
C LEU A 105 11.67 0.80 -9.18
N TYR A 106 12.76 0.08 -8.95
CA TYR A 106 14.05 0.25 -9.62
C TYR A 106 14.61 -1.12 -10.01
N ILE A 107 15.27 -1.19 -11.16
CA ILE A 107 16.09 -2.33 -11.55
C ILE A 107 17.53 -1.96 -11.18
N CYS A 108 18.13 -2.76 -10.30
CA CYS A 108 19.49 -2.60 -9.83
C CYS A 108 20.36 -3.73 -10.41
N GLU A 109 21.62 -3.44 -10.67
CA GLU A 109 22.59 -4.38 -11.23
C GLU A 109 23.90 -4.27 -10.48
N ASN A 110 24.62 -5.39 -10.36
CA ASN A 110 25.96 -5.48 -9.81
C ASN A 110 26.94 -5.82 -10.93
N GLY A 111 27.89 -4.93 -11.25
CA GLY A 111 28.93 -5.20 -12.26
C GLY A 111 29.00 -4.23 -13.43
N GLY A 112 28.02 -3.37 -13.69
CA GLY A 112 28.03 -2.37 -14.77
C GLY A 112 27.87 -2.97 -16.17
N THR A 113 27.11 -4.07 -16.31
CA THR A 113 26.86 -4.76 -17.57
C THR A 113 25.50 -4.44 -18.16
N VAL A 114 24.62 -3.79 -17.40
CA VAL A 114 23.26 -3.37 -17.81
C VAL A 114 23.22 -1.84 -17.87
N SER A 115 23.03 -1.29 -19.04
CA SER A 115 22.88 0.14 -19.27
C SER A 115 21.52 0.50 -19.87
N THR A 116 20.89 -0.47 -20.53
CA THR A 116 19.59 -0.32 -21.18
C THR A 116 18.70 -1.51 -20.80
N VAL A 117 17.39 -1.40 -21.08
CA VAL A 117 16.46 -2.51 -20.85
C VAL A 117 16.79 -3.70 -21.74
N GLU A 118 17.31 -3.48 -22.96
CA GLU A 118 17.71 -4.53 -23.91
C GLU A 118 18.81 -5.44 -23.35
N ASP A 119 19.70 -4.89 -22.51
CA ASP A 119 20.81 -5.65 -21.89
C ASP A 119 20.32 -6.69 -20.88
N LEU A 120 19.03 -6.66 -20.52
CA LEU A 120 18.41 -7.68 -19.66
C LEU A 120 18.20 -9.03 -20.36
N ARG A 121 18.28 -9.09 -21.70
CA ARG A 121 18.11 -10.36 -22.42
C ARG A 121 19.11 -11.41 -21.95
N GLY A 122 18.60 -12.61 -21.67
CA GLY A 122 19.38 -13.75 -21.20
C GLY A 122 19.85 -13.64 -19.76
N LYS A 123 19.46 -12.59 -19.04
CA LYS A 123 19.85 -12.41 -17.64
C LYS A 123 18.83 -12.99 -16.67
N THR A 124 19.27 -13.28 -15.45
CA THR A 124 18.41 -13.60 -14.32
C THR A 124 18.02 -12.31 -13.60
N ILE A 125 16.73 -12.15 -13.33
CA ILE A 125 16.17 -11.01 -12.59
C ILE A 125 15.57 -11.55 -11.28
N TYR A 126 16.14 -11.18 -10.14
CA TYR A 126 15.58 -11.46 -8.84
C TYR A 126 14.52 -10.42 -8.52
N ALA A 127 13.29 -10.85 -8.32
CA ALA A 127 12.14 -9.97 -8.08
C ALA A 127 11.32 -10.43 -6.88
N SER A 128 10.63 -9.51 -6.24
CA SER A 128 9.65 -9.80 -5.20
C SER A 128 8.31 -9.15 -5.53
N GLY A 129 7.24 -9.58 -4.85
CA GLY A 129 5.91 -9.05 -5.08
C GLY A 129 5.21 -9.68 -6.27
N LYS A 130 5.35 -11.00 -6.46
CA LYS A 130 4.57 -11.77 -7.44
C LYS A 130 3.07 -11.60 -7.17
N GLY A 131 2.28 -11.40 -8.21
CA GLY A 131 0.84 -11.10 -8.12
C GLY A 131 0.53 -9.65 -7.75
N ALA A 132 1.54 -8.79 -7.60
CA ALA A 132 1.38 -7.39 -7.23
C ALA A 132 2.01 -6.44 -8.26
N THR A 133 1.97 -5.13 -7.99
CA THR A 133 2.48 -4.08 -8.90
C THR A 133 3.88 -4.36 -9.46
N PRO A 134 4.87 -4.88 -8.68
CA PRO A 134 6.19 -5.16 -9.23
C PRO A 134 6.18 -6.12 -10.42
N GLU A 135 5.41 -7.21 -10.35
CA GLU A 135 5.31 -8.17 -11.46
C GLU A 135 4.70 -7.53 -12.71
N TYR A 136 3.59 -6.83 -12.55
CA TYR A 136 2.92 -6.18 -13.69
C TYR A 136 3.79 -5.10 -14.32
N ALA A 137 4.49 -4.32 -13.52
CA ALA A 137 5.39 -3.28 -14.00
C ALA A 137 6.60 -3.87 -14.75
N LEU A 138 7.24 -4.91 -14.20
CA LEU A 138 8.37 -5.59 -14.84
C LEU A 138 7.95 -6.18 -16.18
N ASN A 139 6.87 -6.95 -16.21
CA ASN A 139 6.36 -7.56 -17.43
C ASN A 139 6.00 -6.50 -18.49
N TYR A 140 5.39 -5.39 -18.08
CA TYR A 140 5.09 -4.28 -18.97
C TYR A 140 6.36 -3.66 -19.56
N ILE A 141 7.37 -3.36 -18.73
CA ILE A 141 8.64 -2.77 -19.18
C ILE A 141 9.34 -3.70 -20.18
N LEU A 142 9.49 -4.98 -19.86
CA LEU A 142 10.10 -5.96 -20.73
C LEU A 142 9.37 -6.05 -22.08
N THR A 143 8.06 -6.23 -22.05
CA THR A 143 7.23 -6.37 -23.26
C THR A 143 7.28 -5.12 -24.14
N GLN A 144 7.23 -3.91 -23.55
CA GLN A 144 7.31 -2.65 -24.31
C GLN A 144 8.68 -2.45 -24.98
N ASN A 145 9.72 -3.12 -24.49
CA ASN A 145 11.06 -3.13 -25.10
C ASN A 145 11.30 -4.39 -25.96
N GLY A 146 10.26 -5.13 -26.31
CA GLY A 146 10.35 -6.30 -27.19
C GLY A 146 10.98 -7.52 -26.53
N ILE A 147 11.08 -7.57 -25.20
CA ILE A 147 11.62 -8.68 -24.43
C ILE A 147 10.44 -9.53 -23.93
N ASP A 148 10.47 -10.82 -24.22
CA ASP A 148 9.49 -11.77 -23.71
C ASP A 148 9.86 -12.16 -22.26
N PRO A 149 9.00 -11.84 -21.27
CA PRO A 149 9.28 -12.17 -19.87
C PRO A 149 9.42 -13.67 -19.58
N GLU A 150 8.86 -14.54 -20.42
CA GLU A 150 8.86 -15.98 -20.23
C GLU A 150 10.02 -16.68 -20.93
N ASN A 151 10.50 -16.09 -22.05
CA ASN A 151 11.48 -16.76 -22.92
C ASN A 151 12.82 -16.02 -23.04
N ASP A 152 12.85 -14.70 -22.86
CA ASP A 152 14.05 -13.89 -23.09
C ASP A 152 14.84 -13.57 -21.82
N VAL A 153 14.24 -13.78 -20.63
CA VAL A 153 14.85 -13.55 -19.32
C VAL A 153 14.47 -14.68 -18.35
N THR A 154 15.21 -14.83 -17.27
CA THR A 154 14.82 -15.72 -16.17
C THR A 154 14.37 -14.84 -14.98
N ILE A 155 13.10 -14.92 -14.59
CA ILE A 155 12.62 -14.17 -13.43
C ILE A 155 12.49 -15.11 -12.23
N GLU A 156 13.32 -14.89 -11.22
CA GLU A 156 13.26 -15.61 -9.96
C GLU A 156 12.54 -14.80 -8.90
N TRP A 157 11.36 -15.28 -8.47
CA TRP A 157 10.56 -14.63 -7.46
C TRP A 157 10.99 -15.01 -6.06
N LYS A 158 11.31 -14.01 -5.25
CA LYS A 158 11.65 -14.13 -3.83
C LYS A 158 10.48 -13.64 -2.97
N SER A 159 10.43 -14.09 -1.72
CA SER A 159 9.36 -13.72 -0.79
C SER A 159 9.48 -12.27 -0.33
N GLU A 160 10.71 -11.79 -0.12
CA GLU A 160 11.01 -10.45 0.37
C GLU A 160 12.10 -9.75 -0.46
N HIS A 161 12.13 -8.41 -0.38
CA HIS A 161 13.16 -7.59 -1.04
C HIS A 161 14.58 -7.91 -0.56
N ALA A 162 14.75 -8.24 0.73
CA ALA A 162 16.05 -8.58 1.30
C ALA A 162 16.65 -9.85 0.65
N GLU A 163 15.82 -10.82 0.28
CA GLU A 163 16.25 -12.03 -0.42
C GLU A 163 16.70 -11.73 -1.86
N CYS A 164 16.10 -10.75 -2.53
CA CYS A 164 16.57 -10.30 -3.85
C CYS A 164 17.96 -9.69 -3.75
N VAL A 165 18.23 -8.87 -2.72
CA VAL A 165 19.54 -8.26 -2.50
C VAL A 165 20.58 -9.33 -2.18
N ALA A 166 20.26 -10.29 -1.31
CA ALA A 166 21.16 -11.41 -0.99
C ALA A 166 21.51 -12.22 -2.22
N ALA A 167 20.52 -12.61 -3.02
CA ALA A 167 20.72 -13.36 -4.26
C ALA A 167 21.58 -12.60 -5.27
N LEU A 168 21.41 -11.28 -5.42
CA LEU A 168 22.22 -10.45 -6.31
C LEU A 168 23.69 -10.39 -5.86
N LEU A 169 23.97 -10.48 -4.57
CA LEU A 169 25.33 -10.44 -4.03
C LEU A 169 26.02 -11.81 -4.03
N GLU A 170 25.25 -12.91 -4.08
CA GLU A 170 25.77 -14.28 -4.13
C GLU A 170 26.12 -14.74 -5.57
N ASP A 171 25.60 -14.07 -6.58
CA ASP A 171 25.78 -14.39 -8.01
C ASP A 171 27.07 -13.76 -8.60
N GLU A 172 28.10 -13.45 -7.81
CA GLU A 172 29.40 -12.97 -8.24
C GLU A 172 30.31 -14.08 -8.82
#